data_6af7c654a368ba6cd624b26756b5367d
#
_entry.id   6af7c654a368ba6cd624b26756b5367d
#
_cell.length_a   1.000
_cell.length_b   1.000
_cell.length_c   1.000
_cell.angle_alpha   90.00
_cell.angle_beta   90.00
_cell.angle_gamma   90.00
#
_symmetry.space_group_name_H-M   'P 1'
#
loop_
_entity.id
_entity.type
_entity.pdbx_description
1 polymer ?
#
loop_
_entity_poly.entity_id
_entity_poly.type
_entity_poly.pdbx_seq_one_letter_code
_entity_poly.pdbx_strand_id
1 'polypeptide(L)'
;ANGPEAVNDALKEASAAGVQIVYVDSPANFTPSVATFSTDNTAAGKTAGQTMIDQLAAKGITEGKIGIVSVNAATASTVARDDGFRSASGVPVLRRRRGPFEGRGLRFHR
;
A
#
# COMPACT_ATOMS: atom_id res chain seq x y z
N ALA A 1 1.51 14.13 0.87
CA ALA A 1 1.65 14.60 -0.53
C ALA A 1 0.66 13.83 -1.40
N ASN A 2 0.00 14.51 -2.35
CA ASN A 2 -1.01 13.89 -3.24
C ASN A 2 -0.38 13.06 -4.38
N GLY A 3 0.80 12.55 -4.18
CA GLY A 3 1.56 11.71 -5.09
C GLY A 3 3.07 11.92 -4.87
N PRO A 4 3.88 10.90 -5.16
CA PRO A 4 5.32 10.95 -4.89
C PRO A 4 6.08 11.98 -5.77
N GLU A 5 5.47 12.48 -6.82
CA GLU A 5 6.08 13.43 -7.76
C GLU A 5 5.74 14.89 -7.47
N ALA A 6 4.66 15.14 -6.71
CA ALA A 6 4.11 16.49 -6.52
C ALA A 6 5.05 17.51 -5.87
N VAL A 7 6.10 17.04 -5.21
CA VAL A 7 7.06 17.89 -4.47
C VAL A 7 8.50 17.79 -5.01
N ASN A 8 8.71 17.06 -6.11
CA ASN A 8 10.06 16.79 -6.61
C ASN A 8 10.86 18.05 -6.95
N ASP A 9 10.23 19.06 -7.53
CA ASP A 9 10.94 20.28 -7.93
C ASP A 9 11.36 21.11 -6.71
N ALA A 10 10.51 21.23 -5.70
CA ALA A 10 10.86 21.86 -4.43
C ALA A 10 11.99 21.12 -3.70
N LEU A 11 11.98 19.77 -3.75
CA LEU A 11 13.03 18.96 -3.15
C LEU A 11 14.37 19.09 -3.90
N LYS A 12 14.34 19.21 -5.22
CA LYS A 12 15.53 19.48 -6.04
C LYS A 12 16.14 20.84 -5.68
N GLU A 13 15.33 21.88 -5.57
CA GLU A 13 15.75 23.21 -5.21
C GLU A 13 16.38 23.23 -3.81
N ALA A 14 15.72 22.64 -2.83
CA ALA A 14 16.21 22.52 -1.47
C ALA A 14 17.55 21.76 -1.41
N SER A 15 17.65 20.64 -2.11
CA SER A 15 18.88 19.84 -2.18
C SER A 15 20.01 20.61 -2.84
N ALA A 16 19.75 21.36 -3.92
CA ALA A 16 20.75 22.21 -4.58
C ALA A 16 21.23 23.35 -3.68
N ALA A 17 20.40 23.82 -2.74
CA ALA A 17 20.75 24.79 -1.70
C ALA A 17 21.50 24.17 -0.50
N GLY A 18 21.83 22.87 -0.54
CA GLY A 18 22.56 22.19 0.53
C GLY A 18 21.67 21.69 1.70
N VAL A 19 20.35 21.73 1.56
CA VAL A 19 19.43 21.24 2.59
C VAL A 19 19.42 19.71 2.59
N GLN A 20 19.60 19.12 3.76
CA GLN A 20 19.50 17.67 3.95
C GLN A 20 18.04 17.23 4.00
N ILE A 21 17.69 16.22 3.20
CA ILE A 21 16.31 15.73 3.08
C ILE A 21 16.18 14.40 3.83
N VAL A 22 15.19 14.32 4.70
CA VAL A 22 14.79 13.10 5.41
C VAL A 22 13.31 12.87 5.16
N TYR A 23 12.96 11.66 4.78
CA TYR A 23 11.56 11.27 4.61
C TYR A 23 11.02 10.58 5.86
N VAL A 24 9.75 10.85 6.15
CA VAL A 24 8.98 10.16 7.19
C VAL A 24 7.70 9.63 6.58
N ASP A 25 7.39 8.38 6.80
CA ASP A 25 6.24 7.61 6.32
C ASP A 25 6.30 7.32 4.80
N SER A 26 5.91 8.27 3.96
CA SER A 26 5.81 8.08 2.50
C SER A 26 6.82 8.95 1.75
N PRO A 27 7.87 8.37 1.16
CA PRO A 27 8.86 9.14 0.41
C PRO A 27 8.28 9.70 -0.90
N ALA A 28 8.91 10.77 -1.40
CA ALA A 28 8.74 11.22 -2.77
C ALA A 28 9.64 10.40 -3.72
N ASN A 29 9.46 10.57 -5.03
CA ASN A 29 10.32 9.94 -6.05
C ASN A 29 11.69 10.62 -6.21
N PHE A 30 11.99 11.62 -5.39
CA PHE A 30 13.28 12.28 -5.36
C PHE A 30 14.26 11.46 -4.51
N THR A 31 15.28 10.87 -5.14
CA THR A 31 16.19 9.90 -4.52
C THR A 31 17.30 10.45 -3.64
N PRO A 32 17.83 11.69 -3.81
CA PRO A 32 18.84 12.24 -2.92
C PRO A 32 18.30 12.59 -1.54
N SER A 33 17.96 11.58 -0.75
CA SER A 33 17.61 11.73 0.68
C SER A 33 18.67 11.08 1.55
N VAL A 34 18.88 11.63 2.75
CA VAL A 34 19.82 11.08 3.74
C VAL A 34 19.27 9.79 4.33
N ALA A 35 17.96 9.78 4.62
CA ALA A 35 17.28 8.63 5.22
C ALA A 35 15.77 8.68 4.95
N THR A 36 15.15 7.52 5.04
CA THR A 36 13.68 7.35 5.09
C THR A 36 13.32 6.54 6.31
N PHE A 37 12.43 7.07 7.14
CA PHE A 37 11.90 6.40 8.32
C PHE A 37 10.43 6.08 8.09
N SER A 38 10.12 4.82 7.93
CA SER A 38 8.75 4.36 7.67
C SER A 38 8.48 3.00 8.29
N THR A 39 7.20 2.69 8.49
CA THR A 39 6.74 1.33 8.76
C THR A 39 7.04 0.44 7.55
N ASP A 40 7.38 -0.83 7.77
CA ASP A 40 7.30 -1.84 6.70
C ASP A 40 5.82 -2.08 6.36
N ASN A 41 5.32 -1.26 5.44
CA ASN A 41 3.92 -1.24 5.06
C ASN A 41 3.50 -2.52 4.31
N THR A 42 4.42 -3.14 3.59
CA THR A 42 4.16 -4.42 2.91
C THR A 42 3.99 -5.54 3.93
N ALA A 43 4.89 -5.63 4.90
CA ALA A 43 4.77 -6.62 5.97
C ALA A 43 3.51 -6.39 6.82
N ALA A 44 3.19 -5.15 7.15
CA ALA A 44 1.98 -4.80 7.89
C ALA A 44 0.71 -5.20 7.11
N GLY A 45 0.67 -4.94 5.82
CA GLY A 45 -0.42 -5.36 4.94
C GLY A 45 -0.58 -6.88 4.87
N LYS A 46 0.53 -7.61 4.72
CA LYS A 46 0.53 -9.08 4.71
C LYS A 46 0.03 -9.67 6.02
N THR A 47 0.47 -9.12 7.15
CA THR A 47 -0.02 -9.52 8.48
C THR A 47 -1.52 -9.32 8.60
N ALA A 48 -2.04 -8.17 8.18
CA ALA A 48 -3.47 -7.90 8.21
C ALA A 48 -4.26 -8.88 7.32
N GLY A 49 -3.77 -9.19 6.12
CA GLY A 49 -4.38 -10.16 5.23
C GLY A 49 -4.41 -11.57 5.83
N GLN A 50 -3.30 -12.03 6.39
CA GLN A 50 -3.22 -13.33 7.04
C GLN A 50 -4.14 -13.42 8.25
N THR A 51 -4.15 -12.38 9.10
CA THR A 51 -5.05 -12.33 10.26
C THR A 51 -6.53 -12.40 9.85
N MET A 52 -6.91 -11.71 8.76
CA MET A 52 -8.29 -11.79 8.25
C MET A 52 -8.63 -13.22 7.82
N ILE A 53 -7.76 -13.88 7.07
CA ILE A 53 -7.96 -15.27 6.61
C ILE A 53 -8.13 -16.21 7.80
N ASP A 54 -7.25 -16.09 8.79
CA ASP A 54 -7.29 -16.94 9.98
C ASP A 54 -8.58 -16.74 10.79
N GLN A 55 -9.04 -15.49 10.95
CA GLN A 55 -10.29 -15.17 11.61
C GLN A 55 -11.52 -15.68 10.86
N LEU A 56 -11.52 -15.62 9.54
CA LEU A 56 -12.59 -16.16 8.71
C LEU A 56 -12.63 -17.69 8.80
N ALA A 57 -11.46 -18.34 8.73
CA ALA A 57 -11.34 -19.79 8.89
C ALA A 57 -11.83 -20.27 10.26
N ALA A 58 -11.48 -19.55 11.34
CA ALA A 58 -11.96 -19.85 12.69
C ALA A 58 -13.50 -19.78 12.82
N LYS A 59 -14.14 -19.01 11.96
CA LYS A 59 -15.61 -18.91 11.85
C LYS A 59 -16.21 -19.91 10.85
N GLY A 60 -15.42 -20.81 10.28
CA GLY A 60 -15.84 -21.76 9.25
C GLY A 60 -16.13 -21.13 7.89
N ILE A 61 -15.69 -19.89 7.65
CA ILE A 61 -15.86 -19.18 6.39
C ILE A 61 -14.62 -19.45 5.52
N THR A 62 -14.77 -20.26 4.47
CA THR A 62 -13.68 -20.69 3.61
C THR A 62 -13.68 -20.00 2.25
N GLU A 63 -14.76 -19.30 1.90
CA GLU A 63 -14.86 -18.54 0.64
C GLU A 63 -15.70 -17.27 0.84
N GLY A 64 -15.45 -16.26 0.01
CA GLY A 64 -16.19 -15.02 0.06
C GLY A 64 -15.61 -13.90 -0.78
N LYS A 65 -16.09 -12.70 -0.55
CA LYS A 65 -15.59 -11.47 -1.17
C LYS A 65 -15.05 -10.54 -0.09
N ILE A 66 -13.85 -10.00 -0.31
CA ILE A 66 -13.23 -9.01 0.57
C ILE A 66 -13.20 -7.67 -0.18
N GLY A 67 -13.79 -6.65 0.42
CA GLY A 67 -13.70 -5.27 -0.05
C GLY A 67 -12.51 -4.57 0.60
N ILE A 68 -11.69 -3.89 -0.19
CA ILE A 68 -10.59 -3.06 0.30
C ILE A 68 -10.93 -1.60 0.03
N VAL A 69 -10.95 -0.79 1.09
CA VAL A 69 -11.15 0.66 1.02
C VAL A 69 -9.82 1.35 1.31
N SER A 70 -9.32 2.08 0.33
CA SER A 70 -8.05 2.82 0.42
C SER A 70 -8.30 4.32 0.38
N VAL A 71 -7.47 5.09 1.06
CA VAL A 71 -7.52 6.57 1.05
C VAL A 71 -7.31 7.10 -0.37
N ASN A 72 -6.30 6.59 -1.06
CA ASN A 72 -6.02 6.87 -2.47
C ASN A 72 -5.11 5.79 -3.05
N ALA A 73 -4.91 5.82 -4.37
CA ALA A 73 -4.09 4.86 -5.10
C ALA A 73 -2.65 5.33 -5.38
N ALA A 74 -2.23 6.46 -4.81
CA ALA A 74 -0.96 7.11 -5.15
C ALA A 74 0.02 7.23 -3.96
N THR A 75 -0.47 7.20 -2.72
CA THR A 75 0.38 7.29 -1.54
C THR A 75 1.15 5.98 -1.35
N ALA A 76 2.47 6.04 -1.27
CA ALA A 76 3.35 4.87 -1.24
C ALA A 76 3.03 3.91 -0.09
N SER A 77 2.79 4.41 1.12
CA SER A 77 2.43 3.58 2.27
C SER A 77 1.08 2.85 2.08
N THR A 78 0.10 3.50 1.44
CA THR A 78 -1.20 2.90 1.14
C THR A 78 -1.07 1.79 0.10
N VAL A 79 -0.34 2.05 -0.98
CA VAL A 79 -0.08 1.06 -2.05
C VAL A 79 0.64 -0.16 -1.49
N ALA A 80 1.70 0.04 -0.70
CA ALA A 80 2.46 -1.05 -0.10
C ALA A 80 1.62 -1.91 0.85
N ARG A 81 0.71 -1.31 1.63
CA ARG A 81 -0.22 -2.05 2.49
C ARG A 81 -1.24 -2.86 1.69
N ASP A 82 -1.81 -2.28 0.61
CA ASP A 82 -2.75 -2.98 -0.27
C ASP A 82 -2.06 -4.18 -0.95
N ASP A 83 -0.88 -3.98 -1.49
CA ASP A 83 -0.09 -5.04 -2.11
C ASP A 83 0.30 -6.13 -1.10
N GLY A 84 0.73 -5.75 0.08
CA GLY A 84 1.01 -6.68 1.19
C GLY A 84 -0.20 -7.50 1.57
N PHE A 85 -1.36 -6.86 1.76
CA PHE A 85 -2.62 -7.55 2.07
C PHE A 85 -2.99 -8.59 1.01
N ARG A 86 -2.89 -8.20 -0.27
CA ARG A 86 -3.19 -9.09 -1.41
C ARG A 86 -2.20 -10.24 -1.54
N SER A 87 -0.97 -10.06 -1.07
CA SER A 87 0.07 -11.10 -1.09
C SER A 87 -0.11 -12.16 0.00
N ALA A 88 -1.00 -11.95 0.98
CA ALA A 88 -1.28 -12.95 1.99
C ALA A 88 -1.83 -14.23 1.37
N SER A 89 -1.40 -15.37 1.90
CA SER A 89 -1.82 -16.69 1.40
C SER A 89 -3.33 -16.87 1.46
N GLY A 90 -3.95 -17.24 0.36
CA GLY A 90 -5.39 -17.46 0.27
C GLY A 90 -6.22 -16.25 -0.18
N VAL A 91 -5.61 -15.07 -0.35
CA VAL A 91 -6.29 -13.93 -0.99
C VAL A 91 -6.01 -13.97 -2.49
N PRO A 92 -6.99 -14.23 -3.36
CA PRO A 92 -6.76 -14.21 -4.80
C PRO A 92 -6.41 -12.81 -5.26
N VAL A 93 -5.28 -12.65 -5.93
CA VAL A 93 -4.87 -11.38 -6.53
C VAL A 93 -5.69 -11.13 -7.79
N LEU A 94 -6.83 -10.47 -7.66
CA LEU A 94 -7.50 -9.90 -8.82
C LEU A 94 -6.78 -8.60 -9.19
N ARG A 95 -5.97 -8.63 -10.25
CA ARG A 95 -5.35 -7.43 -10.82
C ARG A 95 -6.43 -6.41 -11.12
N ARG A 96 -6.33 -5.23 -10.52
CA ARG A 96 -7.20 -4.09 -10.77
C ARG A 96 -7.10 -3.70 -12.24
N ARG A 97 -8.14 -3.97 -13.04
CA ARG A 97 -8.31 -3.22 -14.27
C ARG A 97 -8.77 -1.81 -13.88
N ARG A 98 -8.06 -0.78 -14.35
CA ARG A 98 -8.48 0.61 -14.22
C ARG A 98 -9.82 0.75 -14.96
N GLY A 99 -10.90 0.97 -14.21
CA GLY A 99 -12.24 1.20 -14.72
C GLY A 99 -13.11 1.75 -13.59
N PRO A 100 -14.28 2.38 -13.92
CA PRO A 100 -15.18 2.87 -12.90
C PRO A 100 -15.57 1.76 -11.92
N PHE A 101 -15.87 2.14 -10.69
CA PHE A 101 -16.13 1.27 -9.55
C PHE A 101 -17.26 0.25 -9.86
N GLU A 102 -16.92 -0.87 -10.43
CA GLU A 102 -17.74 -2.06 -10.41
C GLU A 102 -17.27 -2.93 -9.24
N GLY A 103 -18.15 -3.11 -8.27
CA GLY A 103 -17.90 -3.81 -7.01
C GLY A 103 -17.53 -5.29 -7.18
N ARG A 104 -16.33 -5.57 -7.67
CA ARG A 104 -15.75 -6.91 -7.75
C ARG A 104 -14.89 -7.16 -6.52
N GLY A 105 -15.51 -7.80 -5.53
CA GLY A 105 -14.79 -8.30 -4.38
C GLY A 105 -13.77 -9.39 -4.75
N LEU A 106 -12.70 -9.46 -3.97
CA LEU A 106 -11.76 -10.58 -3.99
C LEU A 106 -12.48 -11.83 -3.50
N ARG A 107 -12.40 -12.93 -4.24
CA ARG A 107 -12.79 -14.25 -3.72
C ARG A 107 -11.57 -14.89 -3.09
N PHE A 108 -11.76 -15.51 -1.95
CA PHE A 108 -10.75 -16.37 -1.35
C PHE A 108 -11.30 -17.80 -1.27
N HIS A 109 -10.41 -18.75 -1.49
CA HIS A 109 -10.64 -20.19 -1.28
C HIS A 109 -9.48 -20.69 -0.44
N ARG A 110 -9.76 -21.57 0.45
CA ARG A 110 -8.78 -22.30 1.24
C ARG A 110 -8.62 -23.72 0.73
#